data_6bf0ee867224ef44b477df329a23dde9
#
_entry.id   6bf0ee867224ef44b477df329a23dde9
#
_cell.length_a   1.000
_cell.length_b   1.000
_cell.length_c   1.000
_cell.angle_alpha   90.00
_cell.angle_beta   90.00
_cell.angle_gamma   90.00
#
_symmetry.space_group_name_H-M   'P 1'
#
loop_
_entity.id
_entity.type
_entity.pdbx_description
1 polymer ?
#
loop_
_entity_poly.entity_id
_entity_poly.type
_entity_poly.pdbx_seq_one_letter_code
_entity_poly.pdbx_strand_id
1 'polypeptide(L)'
;FLGRITMQKGPEYFVEAAARVLAKTDGVRFVMAGSGDMMNKMIDLVAQRGIADKFHFPGFMRGRQVQEVLADSDVYIMPSVSGPFGISPLEAMQVGCPSIISHQSGCAEILSHVIKTDYWDIDAMADAIYAIVKYPAMYKSLRELGREEVNNIRWYDVGLKVRSIYDQVLHGYHY
;
A
#
# COMPACT_ATOMS: atom_id res chain seq x y z
N PHE A 1 1.40 -6.59 -2.74
CA PHE A 1 1.87 -5.45 -3.54
C PHE A 1 1.05 -5.33 -4.82
N LEU A 2 0.52 -4.16 -5.09
CA LEU A 2 -0.25 -3.89 -6.30
C LEU A 2 0.20 -2.55 -6.90
N GLY A 3 0.66 -2.55 -8.16
CA GLY A 3 1.05 -1.34 -8.85
C GLY A 3 2.12 -1.54 -9.93
N ARG A 4 2.69 -0.43 -10.40
CA ARG A 4 3.82 -0.50 -11.33
C ARG A 4 5.05 -1.09 -10.64
N ILE A 5 5.69 -2.08 -11.27
CA ILE A 5 6.89 -2.72 -10.73
C ILE A 5 8.11 -1.95 -11.23
N THR A 6 8.35 -0.80 -10.59
CA THR A 6 9.39 0.18 -10.93
C THR A 6 10.10 0.63 -9.66
N MET A 7 11.30 1.19 -9.78
CA MET A 7 12.09 1.71 -8.65
C MET A 7 11.27 2.64 -7.75
N GLN A 8 10.43 3.51 -8.33
CA GLN A 8 9.59 4.44 -7.59
C GLN A 8 8.64 3.75 -6.59
N LYS A 9 8.16 2.55 -6.92
CA LYS A 9 7.22 1.79 -6.10
C LYS A 9 7.89 0.86 -5.08
N GLY A 10 9.22 0.75 -5.13
CA GLY A 10 10.01 0.04 -4.16
C GLY A 10 9.76 -1.48 -4.07
N PRO A 11 9.58 -2.21 -5.20
CA PRO A 11 9.24 -3.62 -5.15
C PRO A 11 10.31 -4.47 -4.48
N GLU A 12 11.58 -4.06 -4.53
CA GLU A 12 12.68 -4.77 -3.88
C GLU A 12 12.57 -4.71 -2.35
N TYR A 13 12.11 -3.59 -1.77
CA TYR A 13 11.87 -3.50 -0.33
C TYR A 13 10.75 -4.43 0.12
N PHE A 14 9.72 -4.60 -0.71
CA PHE A 14 8.66 -5.58 -0.46
C PHE A 14 9.21 -7.02 -0.44
N VAL A 15 10.05 -7.40 -1.40
CA VAL A 15 10.66 -8.75 -1.43
C VAL A 15 11.56 -8.98 -0.23
N GLU A 16 12.37 -8.00 0.15
CA GLU A 16 13.24 -8.11 1.33
C GLU A 16 12.44 -8.22 2.63
N ALA A 17 11.37 -7.44 2.79
CA ALA A 17 10.47 -7.55 3.94
C ALA A 17 9.78 -8.92 3.97
N ALA A 18 9.34 -9.43 2.82
CA ALA A 18 8.75 -10.76 2.71
C ALA A 18 9.73 -11.86 3.16
N ALA A 19 11.00 -11.77 2.76
CA ALA A 19 12.04 -12.71 3.20
C ALA A 19 12.22 -12.68 4.73
N ARG A 20 12.15 -11.50 5.36
CA ARG A 20 12.23 -11.36 6.82
C ARG A 20 11.01 -11.96 7.53
N VAL A 21 9.81 -11.79 6.96
CA VAL A 21 8.57 -12.40 7.48
C VAL A 21 8.66 -13.92 7.41
N LEU A 22 9.07 -14.47 6.25
CA LEU A 22 9.16 -15.91 6.02
C LEU A 22 10.24 -16.59 6.88
N ALA A 23 11.25 -15.85 7.34
CA ALA A 23 12.19 -16.35 8.34
C ALA A 23 11.54 -16.57 9.72
N LYS A 24 10.40 -15.93 9.99
CA LYS A 24 9.66 -16.03 11.27
C LYS A 24 8.44 -16.96 11.20
N THR A 25 7.87 -17.17 10.00
CA THR A 25 6.64 -17.97 9.82
C THR A 25 6.48 -18.48 8.39
N ASP A 26 5.99 -19.71 8.24
CA ASP A 26 5.74 -20.33 6.93
C ASP A 26 4.32 -20.12 6.38
N GLY A 27 3.40 -19.62 7.21
CA GLY A 27 1.97 -19.53 6.92
C GLY A 27 1.57 -18.36 6.01
N VAL A 28 2.53 -17.62 5.42
CA VAL A 28 2.27 -16.42 4.63
C VAL A 28 2.59 -16.67 3.15
N ARG A 29 1.79 -16.08 2.27
CA ARG A 29 2.01 -16.03 0.82
C ARG A 29 2.07 -14.57 0.40
N PHE A 30 2.86 -14.28 -0.62
CA PHE A 30 3.04 -12.94 -1.15
C PHE A 30 2.60 -12.87 -2.61
N VAL A 31 1.88 -11.80 -2.94
CA VAL A 31 1.44 -11.50 -4.30
C VAL A 31 2.05 -10.17 -4.74
N MET A 32 2.72 -10.16 -5.88
CA MET A 32 3.19 -8.95 -6.54
C MET A 32 2.45 -8.78 -7.86
N ALA A 33 1.37 -8.02 -7.82
CA ALA A 33 0.50 -7.77 -8.96
C ALA A 33 0.89 -6.47 -9.67
N GLY A 34 1.07 -6.53 -10.98
CA GLY A 34 1.43 -5.39 -11.81
C GLY A 34 2.37 -5.74 -12.94
N SER A 35 2.92 -4.71 -13.55
CA SER A 35 3.95 -4.81 -14.58
C SER A 35 4.94 -3.64 -14.47
N GLY A 36 6.13 -3.81 -15.01
CA GLY A 36 7.17 -2.77 -15.01
C GLY A 36 8.53 -3.34 -15.37
N ASP A 37 9.48 -2.43 -15.51
CA ASP A 37 10.86 -2.72 -15.91
C ASP A 37 11.64 -3.55 -14.87
N MET A 38 11.20 -3.57 -13.63
CA MET A 38 11.84 -4.35 -12.58
C MET A 38 11.25 -5.75 -12.40
N MET A 39 10.24 -6.19 -13.17
CA MET A 39 9.59 -7.49 -12.99
C MET A 39 10.59 -8.65 -12.97
N ASN A 40 11.45 -8.77 -14.00
CA ASN A 40 12.43 -9.85 -14.07
C ASN A 40 13.42 -9.80 -12.90
N LYS A 41 13.87 -8.59 -12.53
CA LYS A 41 14.74 -8.39 -11.36
C LYS A 41 14.07 -8.89 -10.07
N MET A 42 12.76 -8.68 -9.90
CA MET A 42 12.02 -9.15 -8.72
C MET A 42 11.87 -10.67 -8.69
N ILE A 43 11.61 -11.30 -9.84
CA ILE A 43 11.58 -12.77 -9.97
C ILE A 43 12.93 -13.37 -9.58
N ASP A 44 14.01 -12.80 -10.10
CA ASP A 44 15.39 -13.23 -9.78
C ASP A 44 15.70 -13.04 -8.28
N LEU A 45 15.32 -11.89 -7.71
CA LEU A 45 15.54 -11.60 -6.29
C LEU A 45 14.78 -12.59 -5.38
N VAL A 46 13.53 -12.90 -5.69
CA VAL A 46 12.70 -13.88 -4.98
C VAL A 46 13.36 -15.27 -5.03
N ALA A 47 13.90 -15.67 -6.20
CA ALA A 47 14.64 -16.93 -6.35
C ALA A 47 15.94 -16.93 -5.55
N GLN A 48 16.71 -15.84 -5.58
CA GLN A 48 17.96 -15.67 -4.80
C GLN A 48 17.71 -15.75 -3.29
N ARG A 49 16.55 -15.25 -2.81
CA ARG A 49 16.16 -15.34 -1.40
C ARG A 49 15.60 -16.71 -1.02
N GLY A 50 15.43 -17.62 -1.99
CA GLY A 50 14.90 -18.98 -1.73
C GLY A 50 13.44 -19.00 -1.31
N ILE A 51 12.64 -18.02 -1.72
CA ILE A 51 11.22 -17.87 -1.33
C ILE A 51 10.26 -17.93 -2.53
N ALA A 52 10.69 -18.48 -3.65
CA ALA A 52 9.90 -18.50 -4.88
C ALA A 52 8.56 -19.28 -4.74
N ASP A 53 8.52 -20.32 -3.92
CA ASP A 53 7.32 -21.09 -3.63
C ASP A 53 6.27 -20.33 -2.80
N LYS A 54 6.66 -19.19 -2.21
CA LYS A 54 5.81 -18.31 -1.40
C LYS A 54 5.33 -17.07 -2.17
N PHE A 55 5.83 -16.84 -3.39
CA PHE A 55 5.50 -15.69 -4.21
C PHE A 55 4.63 -16.06 -5.41
N HIS A 56 3.67 -15.17 -5.71
CA HIS A 56 2.85 -15.25 -6.91
C HIS A 56 2.93 -13.91 -7.69
N PHE A 57 3.16 -14.00 -9.00
CA PHE A 57 3.25 -12.88 -9.93
C PHE A 57 2.13 -12.98 -10.98
N PRO A 58 0.91 -12.52 -10.68
CA PRO A 58 -0.22 -12.66 -11.60
C PRO A 58 -0.14 -11.74 -12.83
N GLY A 59 0.82 -10.82 -12.87
CA GLY A 59 0.92 -9.82 -13.92
C GLY A 59 0.01 -8.60 -13.68
N PHE A 60 -0.29 -7.89 -14.76
CA PHE A 60 -1.10 -6.67 -14.71
C PHE A 60 -2.58 -6.98 -14.53
N MET A 61 -3.23 -6.30 -13.58
CA MET A 61 -4.64 -6.47 -13.23
C MET A 61 -5.45 -5.20 -13.49
N ARG A 62 -6.75 -5.34 -13.77
CA ARG A 62 -7.68 -4.24 -14.03
C ARG A 62 -9.06 -4.46 -13.39
N GLY A 63 -9.69 -3.33 -13.03
CA GLY A 63 -11.08 -3.31 -12.61
C GLY A 63 -11.39 -4.32 -11.51
N ARG A 64 -12.27 -5.27 -11.79
CA ARG A 64 -12.73 -6.26 -10.81
C ARG A 64 -11.60 -7.14 -10.24
N GLN A 65 -10.61 -7.48 -11.05
CA GLN A 65 -9.46 -8.30 -10.60
C GLN A 65 -8.66 -7.59 -9.47
N VAL A 66 -8.54 -6.26 -9.54
CA VAL A 66 -7.89 -5.46 -8.50
C VAL A 66 -8.67 -5.56 -7.18
N GLN A 67 -9.99 -5.42 -7.26
CA GLN A 67 -10.85 -5.51 -6.07
C GLN A 67 -10.83 -6.91 -5.46
N GLU A 68 -10.85 -7.96 -6.29
CA GLU A 68 -10.81 -9.35 -5.84
C GLU A 68 -9.49 -9.66 -5.13
N VAL A 69 -8.33 -9.33 -5.74
CA VAL A 69 -7.03 -9.60 -5.11
C VAL A 69 -6.84 -8.84 -3.80
N LEU A 70 -7.34 -7.61 -3.71
CA LEU A 70 -7.26 -6.82 -2.48
C LEU A 70 -8.22 -7.36 -1.40
N ALA A 71 -9.43 -7.79 -1.79
CA ALA A 71 -10.40 -8.36 -0.86
C ALA A 71 -9.96 -9.72 -0.30
N ASP A 72 -9.20 -10.50 -1.08
CA ASP A 72 -8.65 -11.79 -0.69
C ASP A 72 -7.30 -11.66 0.05
N SER A 73 -6.78 -10.43 0.18
CA SER A 73 -5.52 -10.17 0.87
C SER A 73 -5.74 -9.75 2.32
N ASP A 74 -4.88 -10.26 3.21
CA ASP A 74 -4.88 -9.85 4.63
C ASP A 74 -4.15 -8.52 4.86
N VAL A 75 -3.17 -8.19 4.01
CA VAL A 75 -2.37 -6.96 4.12
C VAL A 75 -1.99 -6.44 2.74
N TYR A 76 -2.23 -5.17 2.50
CA TYR A 76 -1.70 -4.44 1.35
C TYR A 76 -0.44 -3.67 1.73
N ILE A 77 0.58 -3.70 0.87
CA ILE A 77 1.87 -3.07 1.14
C ILE A 77 2.29 -2.18 -0.03
N MET A 78 2.61 -0.92 0.27
CA MET A 78 3.10 0.05 -0.71
C MET A 78 4.38 0.74 -0.19
N PRO A 79 5.57 0.15 -0.40
CA PRO A 79 6.85 0.69 0.04
C PRO A 79 7.42 1.70 -0.97
N SER A 80 6.61 2.65 -1.41
CA SER A 80 7.03 3.62 -2.43
C SER A 80 8.18 4.49 -1.95
N VAL A 81 9.23 4.60 -2.75
CA VAL A 81 10.37 5.49 -2.52
C VAL A 81 9.94 6.95 -2.63
N SER A 82 9.06 7.23 -3.57
CA SER A 82 8.38 8.51 -3.72
C SER A 82 7.06 8.29 -4.46
N GLY A 83 6.09 9.11 -4.19
CA GLY A 83 4.83 9.02 -4.91
C GLY A 83 3.94 10.21 -4.64
N PRO A 84 3.27 10.78 -5.67
CA PRO A 84 2.42 11.95 -5.47
C PRO A 84 1.29 11.61 -4.50
N PHE A 85 0.41 10.71 -4.79
CA PHE A 85 -0.68 10.34 -3.89
C PHE A 85 -0.79 8.82 -3.74
N GLY A 86 -1.12 8.12 -4.84
CA GLY A 86 -1.36 6.68 -4.83
C GLY A 86 -2.78 6.34 -4.35
N ILE A 87 -3.62 5.84 -5.25
CA ILE A 87 -5.00 5.47 -4.93
C ILE A 87 -5.12 4.04 -4.39
N SER A 88 -4.14 3.19 -4.67
CA SER A 88 -4.19 1.76 -4.30
C SER A 88 -4.36 1.50 -2.80
N PRO A 89 -3.76 2.28 -1.86
CA PRO A 89 -4.06 2.12 -0.44
C PRO A 89 -5.52 2.39 -0.10
N LEU A 90 -6.15 3.38 -0.76
CA LEU A 90 -7.57 3.67 -0.54
C LEU A 90 -8.46 2.55 -1.09
N GLU A 91 -8.11 2.00 -2.26
CA GLU A 91 -8.81 0.83 -2.83
C GLU A 91 -8.71 -0.39 -1.90
N ALA A 92 -7.53 -0.63 -1.32
CA ALA A 92 -7.32 -1.70 -0.34
C ALA A 92 -8.17 -1.48 0.93
N MET A 93 -8.10 -0.29 1.52
CA MET A 93 -8.88 0.05 2.72
C MET A 93 -10.38 -0.01 2.46
N GLN A 94 -10.85 0.36 1.26
CA GLN A 94 -12.27 0.31 0.89
C GLN A 94 -12.84 -1.11 0.92
N VAL A 95 -12.06 -2.10 0.48
CA VAL A 95 -12.46 -3.52 0.56
C VAL A 95 -12.15 -4.13 1.94
N GLY A 96 -11.56 -3.36 2.85
CA GLY A 96 -11.23 -3.78 4.20
C GLY A 96 -9.90 -4.54 4.31
N CYS A 97 -8.96 -4.29 3.41
CA CYS A 97 -7.59 -4.79 3.50
C CYS A 97 -6.71 -3.79 4.27
N PRO A 98 -6.18 -4.12 5.45
CA PRO A 98 -5.23 -3.29 6.17
C PRO A 98 -4.04 -2.91 5.32
N SER A 99 -3.57 -1.68 5.44
CA SER A 99 -2.52 -1.16 4.57
C SER A 99 -1.28 -0.74 5.35
N ILE A 100 -0.10 -1.10 4.81
CA ILE A 100 1.21 -0.61 5.22
C ILE A 100 1.74 0.25 4.08
N ILE A 101 2.08 1.49 4.37
CA ILE A 101 2.56 2.45 3.36
C ILE A 101 3.86 3.10 3.80
N SER A 102 4.64 3.60 2.85
CA SER A 102 5.81 4.40 3.20
C SER A 102 5.43 5.82 3.62
N HIS A 103 6.19 6.40 4.56
CA HIS A 103 6.08 7.82 4.91
C HIS A 103 6.27 8.75 3.71
N GLN A 104 7.03 8.31 2.69
CA GLN A 104 7.34 9.06 1.48
C GLN A 104 6.22 9.06 0.43
N SER A 105 5.10 8.43 0.72
CA SER A 105 3.90 8.42 -0.13
C SER A 105 3.00 9.61 0.21
N GLY A 106 2.49 10.34 -0.78
CA GLY A 106 1.59 11.48 -0.54
C GLY A 106 0.29 11.10 0.20
N CYS A 107 -0.20 9.86 0.06
CA CYS A 107 -1.34 9.39 0.84
C CYS A 107 -1.02 9.25 2.34
N ALA A 108 0.26 9.19 2.75
CA ALA A 108 0.64 9.15 4.16
C ALA A 108 0.30 10.45 4.91
N GLU A 109 0.14 11.56 4.20
CA GLU A 109 -0.25 12.84 4.80
C GLU A 109 -1.70 12.86 5.27
N ILE A 110 -2.57 12.07 4.64
CA ILE A 110 -4.01 12.09 4.89
C ILE A 110 -4.55 10.84 5.58
N LEU A 111 -3.90 9.68 5.40
CA LEU A 111 -4.36 8.43 5.98
C LEU A 111 -3.83 8.27 7.41
N SER A 112 -4.72 8.00 8.35
CA SER A 112 -4.41 7.82 9.78
C SER A 112 -4.46 6.35 10.21
N HIS A 113 -5.37 5.56 9.64
CA HIS A 113 -5.58 4.15 10.01
C HIS A 113 -4.82 3.19 9.09
N VAL A 114 -3.56 3.51 8.85
CA VAL A 114 -2.57 2.69 8.14
C VAL A 114 -1.29 2.61 8.97
N ILE A 115 -0.51 1.55 8.79
CA ILE A 115 0.83 1.53 9.37
C ILE A 115 1.77 2.25 8.41
N LYS A 116 2.59 3.14 8.95
CA LYS A 116 3.56 3.91 8.18
C LYS A 116 4.97 3.50 8.57
N THR A 117 5.80 3.17 7.59
CA THR A 117 7.21 2.86 7.77
C THR A 117 8.06 3.66 6.79
N ASP A 118 9.32 3.84 7.04
CA ASP A 118 10.21 4.29 5.99
C ASP A 118 10.41 3.17 4.95
N TYR A 119 10.46 3.51 3.66
CA TYR A 119 10.57 2.47 2.61
C TYR A 119 11.85 1.62 2.73
N TRP A 120 12.92 2.18 3.30
CA TRP A 120 14.21 1.49 3.53
C TRP A 120 14.25 0.68 4.82
N ASP A 121 13.29 0.89 5.75
CA ASP A 121 13.24 0.16 7.02
C ASP A 121 12.52 -1.18 6.82
N ILE A 122 13.30 -2.13 6.30
CA ILE A 122 12.84 -3.49 6.00
C ILE A 122 12.35 -4.21 7.25
N ASP A 123 13.03 -4.00 8.38
CA ASP A 123 12.70 -4.69 9.62
C ASP A 123 11.38 -4.15 10.20
N ALA A 124 11.16 -2.83 10.24
CA ALA A 124 9.89 -2.26 10.65
C ALA A 124 8.73 -2.70 9.74
N MET A 125 8.97 -2.76 8.42
CA MET A 125 7.96 -3.24 7.47
C MET A 125 7.62 -4.72 7.70
N ALA A 126 8.63 -5.57 7.90
CA ALA A 126 8.43 -6.99 8.18
C ALA A 126 7.72 -7.22 9.51
N ASP A 127 8.05 -6.46 10.54
CA ASP A 127 7.39 -6.53 11.84
C ASP A 127 5.93 -6.08 11.76
N ALA A 128 5.63 -5.03 10.98
CA ALA A 128 4.27 -4.59 10.72
C ALA A 128 3.43 -5.66 10.01
N ILE A 129 3.98 -6.29 8.96
CA ILE A 129 3.32 -7.42 8.27
C ILE A 129 3.04 -8.55 9.26
N TYR A 130 4.08 -8.98 9.99
CA TYR A 130 3.96 -10.06 10.97
C TYR A 130 2.92 -9.76 12.04
N ALA A 131 2.90 -8.52 12.56
CA ALA A 131 1.97 -8.11 13.59
C ALA A 131 0.51 -8.17 13.12
N ILE A 132 0.21 -7.68 11.90
CA ILE A 132 -1.15 -7.75 11.35
C ILE A 132 -1.60 -9.20 11.17
N VAL A 133 -0.73 -10.06 10.63
CA VAL A 133 -1.05 -11.48 10.39
C VAL A 133 -1.17 -12.24 11.72
N LYS A 134 -0.37 -11.91 12.71
CA LYS A 134 -0.29 -12.63 13.99
C LYS A 134 -1.38 -12.24 14.99
N TYR A 135 -1.78 -10.97 14.99
CA TYR A 135 -2.68 -10.42 16.01
C TYR A 135 -4.05 -10.06 15.43
N PRO A 136 -5.09 -10.93 15.57
CA PRO A 136 -6.42 -10.71 15.01
C PRO A 136 -7.08 -9.39 15.45
N ALA A 137 -6.79 -8.93 16.67
CA ALA A 137 -7.33 -7.65 17.16
C ALA A 137 -6.77 -6.47 16.36
N MET A 138 -5.49 -6.49 16.02
CA MET A 138 -4.84 -5.46 15.21
C MET A 138 -5.39 -5.46 13.78
N TYR A 139 -5.47 -6.63 13.17
CA TYR A 139 -6.10 -6.82 11.85
C TYR A 139 -7.51 -6.22 11.82
N LYS A 140 -8.35 -6.62 12.79
CA LYS A 140 -9.74 -6.16 12.88
C LYS A 140 -9.84 -4.64 13.03
N SER A 141 -9.06 -4.05 13.92
CA SER A 141 -9.06 -2.60 14.14
C SER A 141 -8.65 -1.83 12.89
N LEU A 142 -7.56 -2.22 12.23
CA LEU A 142 -7.11 -1.56 11.00
C LEU A 142 -8.11 -1.72 9.86
N ARG A 143 -8.74 -2.88 9.75
CA ARG A 143 -9.79 -3.16 8.75
C ARG A 143 -11.01 -2.26 8.94
N GLU A 144 -11.54 -2.18 10.16
CA GLU A 144 -12.76 -1.43 10.46
C GLU A 144 -12.51 0.08 10.37
N LEU A 145 -11.50 0.58 11.07
CA LEU A 145 -11.18 2.01 11.11
C LEU A 145 -10.68 2.53 9.75
N GLY A 146 -9.87 1.75 9.04
CA GLY A 146 -9.41 2.10 7.70
C GLY A 146 -10.55 2.20 6.69
N ARG A 147 -11.51 1.27 6.74
CA ARG A 147 -12.69 1.32 5.87
C ARG A 147 -13.59 2.51 6.18
N GLU A 148 -13.77 2.84 7.45
CA GLU A 148 -14.52 4.01 7.87
C GLU A 148 -13.84 5.30 7.39
N GLU A 149 -12.52 5.41 7.58
CA GLU A 149 -11.74 6.58 7.14
C GLU A 149 -11.88 6.82 5.64
N VAL A 150 -11.68 5.80 4.82
CA VAL A 150 -11.76 5.93 3.34
C VAL A 150 -13.16 6.31 2.88
N ASN A 151 -14.21 5.78 3.51
CA ASN A 151 -15.58 6.12 3.16
C ASN A 151 -15.92 7.61 3.43
N ASN A 152 -15.15 8.27 4.30
CA ASN A 152 -15.29 9.69 4.61
C ASN A 152 -14.44 10.60 3.70
N ILE A 153 -13.55 10.05 2.87
CA ILE A 153 -12.76 10.81 1.89
C ILE A 153 -13.59 11.01 0.62
N ARG A 154 -14.06 12.24 0.39
CA ARG A 154 -14.95 12.58 -0.73
C ARG A 154 -14.32 13.59 -1.66
N TRP A 155 -14.36 13.34 -2.95
CA TRP A 155 -13.95 14.31 -3.97
C TRP A 155 -14.69 15.63 -3.90
N TYR A 156 -15.96 15.59 -3.45
CA TYR A 156 -16.78 16.79 -3.24
C TYR A 156 -16.13 17.75 -2.23
N ASP A 157 -15.60 17.24 -1.12
CA ASP A 157 -14.95 18.06 -0.09
C ASP A 157 -13.66 18.70 -0.59
N VAL A 158 -12.91 17.98 -1.42
CA VAL A 158 -11.73 18.51 -2.13
C VAL A 158 -12.15 19.62 -3.08
N GLY A 159 -13.24 19.43 -3.84
CA GLY A 159 -13.80 20.43 -4.73
C GLY A 159 -14.21 21.72 -3.99
N LEU A 160 -14.84 21.58 -2.82
CA LEU A 160 -15.20 22.74 -1.98
C LEU A 160 -13.96 23.50 -1.48
N LYS A 161 -12.89 22.80 -1.07
CA LYS A 161 -11.64 23.44 -0.67
C LYS A 161 -11.00 24.21 -1.82
N VAL A 162 -10.94 23.64 -3.02
CA VAL A 162 -10.40 24.29 -4.22
C VAL A 162 -11.23 25.55 -4.54
N ARG A 163 -12.57 25.44 -4.51
CA ARG A 163 -13.46 26.57 -4.71
C ARG A 163 -13.23 27.70 -3.69
N SER A 164 -13.11 27.34 -2.42
CA SER A 164 -12.80 28.32 -1.34
C SER A 164 -11.50 29.07 -1.60
N ILE A 165 -10.46 28.40 -2.12
CA ILE A 165 -9.19 29.05 -2.47
C ILE A 165 -9.40 30.03 -3.62
N TYR A 166 -10.15 29.66 -4.66
CA TYR A 166 -10.49 30.58 -5.75
C TYR A 166 -11.26 31.80 -5.26
N ASP A 167 -12.26 31.61 -4.39
CA ASP A 167 -13.02 32.70 -3.81
C ASP A 167 -12.14 33.65 -2.98
N GLN A 168 -11.19 33.13 -2.22
CA GLN A 168 -10.21 33.93 -1.48
C GLN A 168 -9.29 34.74 -2.40
N VAL A 169 -8.79 34.15 -3.47
CA VAL A 169 -7.92 34.84 -4.44
C VAL A 169 -8.70 35.94 -5.19
N LEU A 170 -9.93 35.62 -5.61
CA LEU A 170 -10.75 36.57 -6.38
C LEU A 170 -11.28 37.75 -5.54
N HIS A 171 -11.56 37.53 -4.27
CA HIS A 171 -12.15 38.55 -3.38
C HIS A 171 -11.14 39.13 -2.37
N GLY A 172 -9.96 38.52 -2.24
CA GLY A 172 -8.88 38.97 -1.33
C GLY A 172 -7.97 40.05 -1.89
N TYR A 173 -8.05 40.39 -3.17
CA TYR A 173 -7.33 41.52 -3.80
C TYR A 173 -8.21 42.75 -3.91
N HIS A 174 -8.72 43.25 -2.81
CA HIS A 174 -9.11 44.66 -2.70
C HIS A 174 -7.97 45.39 -2.05
N TYR A 175 -7.19 46.12 -2.90
CA TYR A 175 -6.25 47.17 -2.47
C TYR A 175 -7.03 48.37 -1.92
#